data_57656aed375710d6d79151f3851c1b8c
#
_entry.id   57656aed375710d6d79151f3851c1b8c
#
_cell.length_a   1.000
_cell.length_b   1.000
_cell.length_c   1.000
_cell.angle_alpha   90.00
_cell.angle_beta   90.00
_cell.angle_gamma   90.00
#
_symmetry.space_group_name_H-M   'P 1'
#
loop_
_entity.id
_entity.type
_entity.pdbx_description
1 polymer ?
#
loop_
_entity_poly.entity_id
_entity_poly.type
_entity_poly.pdbx_seq_one_letter_code
_entity_poly.pdbx_strand_id
1 'polypeptide(L)'
;SVFSGPTDVLYLPPRSRASIRGAGRFAVATSPSTADKPVQYIPASAAPVELRGGGASSREVHNFGTPGTLDADRLIVCEVITPSSNWSSYPPHKHDEHVPGSETRLEEIYYFESAPTAGATAGEGARPFGLFSAYSSPAGEIEIDAMVRTGDIALIPYGYHGPAVAAPGYDLYYLNVMAGPDPERAWLISDDPAHAWARESWPREGIDPRLPLTDEGRNR
;
A
#
# COMPACT_ATOMS: atom_id res chain seq x y z
N SER A 1 11.45 3.69 -12.10
CA SER A 1 11.21 2.54 -11.20
C SER A 1 10.31 2.98 -10.06
N VAL A 2 9.43 2.12 -9.59
CA VAL A 2 8.60 2.38 -8.39
C VAL A 2 9.44 2.53 -7.12
N PHE A 3 10.68 2.10 -7.13
CA PHE A 3 11.63 2.26 -6.04
C PHE A 3 12.41 3.57 -6.09
N SER A 4 12.14 4.46 -7.06
CA SER A 4 12.88 5.73 -7.21
C SER A 4 12.19 6.91 -6.53
N GLY A 5 10.91 6.81 -6.23
CA GLY A 5 10.09 7.85 -5.63
C GLY A 5 8.62 7.70 -5.97
N PRO A 6 7.77 8.57 -5.43
CA PRO A 6 6.35 8.58 -5.73
C PRO A 6 6.06 8.73 -7.23
N THR A 7 4.87 8.31 -7.62
CA THR A 7 4.38 8.48 -9.00
C THR A 7 3.47 9.70 -9.13
N ASP A 8 3.35 10.22 -10.35
CA ASP A 8 2.29 11.16 -10.70
C ASP A 8 0.93 10.46 -10.70
N VAL A 9 -0.10 11.11 -10.18
CA VAL A 9 -1.45 10.57 -10.08
C VAL A 9 -2.45 11.48 -10.78
N LEU A 10 -3.30 10.91 -11.63
CA LEU A 10 -4.43 11.58 -12.23
C LEU A 10 -5.73 10.91 -11.78
N TYR A 11 -6.54 11.64 -11.02
CA TYR A 11 -7.89 11.23 -10.67
C TYR A 11 -8.89 11.73 -11.72
N LEU A 12 -9.71 10.82 -12.18
CA LEU A 12 -10.78 11.08 -13.14
C LEU A 12 -12.13 10.69 -12.53
N PRO A 13 -13.06 11.63 -12.38
CA PRO A 13 -14.40 11.32 -11.89
C PRO A 13 -15.22 10.53 -12.92
N PRO A 14 -16.42 10.01 -12.56
CA PRO A 14 -17.29 9.35 -13.51
C PRO A 14 -17.55 10.17 -14.78
N ARG A 15 -17.76 9.49 -15.91
CA ARG A 15 -18.01 10.09 -17.22
C ARG A 15 -16.86 10.89 -17.83
N SER A 16 -15.68 10.84 -17.22
CA SER A 16 -14.48 11.46 -17.78
C SER A 16 -13.97 10.68 -18.99
N ARG A 17 -13.29 11.40 -19.88
CA ARG A 17 -12.50 10.83 -20.98
C ARG A 17 -11.08 11.38 -20.91
N ALA A 18 -10.09 10.50 -20.97
CA ALA A 18 -8.69 10.87 -20.99
C ALA A 18 -8.00 10.23 -22.18
N SER A 19 -6.94 10.88 -22.65
CA SER A 19 -6.03 10.32 -23.65
C SER A 19 -4.62 10.36 -23.08
N ILE A 20 -3.98 9.20 -22.98
CA ILE A 20 -2.60 9.07 -22.50
C ILE A 20 -1.72 8.91 -23.72
N ARG A 21 -0.64 9.71 -23.83
CA ARG A 21 0.32 9.68 -24.93
C ARG A 21 1.73 9.65 -24.37
N GLY A 22 2.61 8.89 -24.98
CA GLY A 22 4.01 8.74 -24.61
C GLY A 22 4.37 7.31 -24.25
N ALA A 23 5.64 7.08 -23.94
CA ALA A 23 6.14 5.80 -23.44
C ALA A 23 6.20 5.85 -21.92
N GLY A 24 5.72 4.80 -21.25
CA GLY A 24 5.73 4.71 -19.79
C GLY A 24 4.92 3.52 -19.28
N ARG A 25 4.91 3.37 -17.97
CA ARG A 25 4.08 2.39 -17.27
C ARG A 25 2.93 3.14 -16.61
N PHE A 26 1.76 2.55 -16.66
CA PHE A 26 0.55 3.10 -16.07
C PHE A 26 -0.14 2.01 -15.25
N ALA A 27 -0.58 2.36 -14.05
CA ALA A 27 -1.57 1.60 -13.30
C ALA A 27 -2.92 2.33 -13.43
N VAL A 28 -3.96 1.61 -13.77
CA VAL A 28 -5.33 2.14 -13.84
C VAL A 28 -6.16 1.40 -12.81
N ALA A 29 -6.67 2.14 -11.83
CA ALA A 29 -7.55 1.60 -10.80
C ALA A 29 -8.91 2.29 -10.87
N THR A 30 -9.98 1.54 -10.67
CA THR A 30 -11.34 2.06 -10.74
C THR A 30 -12.18 1.56 -9.57
N SER A 31 -13.15 2.35 -9.16
CA SER A 31 -14.22 1.93 -8.25
C SER A 31 -15.56 2.49 -8.70
N PRO A 32 -16.69 1.87 -8.32
CA PRO A 32 -17.99 2.49 -8.47
C PRO A 32 -18.01 3.86 -7.80
N SER A 33 -18.58 4.84 -8.46
CA SER A 33 -18.71 6.20 -7.93
C SER A 33 -19.94 6.88 -8.52
N THR A 34 -20.62 7.68 -7.71
CA THR A 34 -21.77 8.48 -8.11
C THR A 34 -21.55 9.98 -7.90
N ALA A 35 -20.54 10.35 -7.14
CA ALA A 35 -20.26 11.74 -6.83
C ALA A 35 -19.54 12.45 -7.99
N ASP A 36 -19.89 13.69 -8.19
CA ASP A 36 -19.28 14.57 -9.18
C ASP A 36 -18.12 15.31 -8.53
N LYS A 37 -16.93 14.73 -8.61
CA LYS A 37 -15.69 15.27 -8.09
C LYS A 37 -14.89 15.93 -9.21
N PRO A 38 -14.02 16.91 -8.92
CA PRO A 38 -13.16 17.50 -9.96
C PRO A 38 -12.10 16.51 -10.45
N VAL A 39 -11.64 16.71 -11.68
CA VAL A 39 -10.38 16.10 -12.14
C VAL A 39 -9.23 16.66 -11.30
N GLN A 40 -8.36 15.81 -10.80
CA GLN A 40 -7.23 16.23 -9.96
C GLN A 40 -5.95 15.57 -10.45
N TYR A 41 -4.89 16.36 -10.50
CA TYR A 41 -3.54 15.90 -10.78
C TYR A 41 -2.68 16.12 -9.53
N ILE A 42 -2.09 15.06 -9.04
CA ILE A 42 -1.14 15.07 -7.91
C ILE A 42 0.23 14.76 -8.49
N PRO A 43 1.12 15.74 -8.62
CA PRO A 43 2.48 15.46 -9.07
C PRO A 43 3.24 14.64 -8.02
N ALA A 44 4.18 13.83 -8.44
CA ALA A 44 5.02 13.00 -7.57
C ALA A 44 5.62 13.81 -6.40
N SER A 45 6.10 15.01 -6.68
CA SER A 45 6.68 15.92 -5.68
C SER A 45 5.70 16.42 -4.61
N ALA A 46 4.40 16.30 -4.82
CA ALA A 46 3.36 16.68 -3.87
C ALA A 46 2.81 15.47 -3.06
N ALA A 47 3.23 14.26 -3.38
CA ALA A 47 2.83 13.08 -2.62
C ALA A 47 3.40 13.13 -1.20
N PRO A 48 2.57 13.08 -0.14
CA PRO A 48 3.09 13.00 1.21
C PRO A 48 3.84 11.68 1.44
N VAL A 49 5.06 11.77 1.93
CA VAL A 49 5.88 10.62 2.30
C VAL A 49 5.82 10.43 3.82
N GLU A 50 5.46 9.24 4.24
CA GLU A 50 5.40 8.83 5.64
C GLU A 50 6.33 7.66 5.89
N LEU A 51 7.18 7.74 6.91
CA LEU A 51 7.93 6.61 7.43
C LEU A 51 7.14 6.00 8.57
N ARG A 52 6.60 4.81 8.34
CA ARG A 52 5.68 4.13 9.25
C ARG A 52 6.30 2.89 9.85
N GLY A 53 5.94 2.58 11.11
CA GLY A 53 6.34 1.38 11.80
C GLY A 53 7.45 1.62 12.81
N GLY A 54 8.17 0.54 13.16
CA GLY A 54 9.35 0.55 14.03
C GLY A 54 10.17 -0.71 13.81
N GLY A 55 11.49 -0.61 13.96
CA GLY A 55 12.41 -1.72 13.76
C GLY A 55 12.20 -2.42 12.42
N ALA A 56 12.08 -3.73 12.45
CA ALA A 56 11.80 -4.55 11.28
C ALA A 56 10.41 -4.33 10.65
N SER A 57 9.51 -3.60 11.32
CA SER A 57 8.20 -3.22 10.76
C SER A 57 8.21 -1.87 10.07
N SER A 58 9.37 -1.27 9.86
CA SER A 58 9.50 0.03 9.20
C SER A 58 9.34 -0.06 7.68
N ARG A 59 8.58 0.88 7.10
CA ARG A 59 8.35 1.02 5.65
C ARG A 59 8.16 2.48 5.28
N GLU A 60 8.36 2.78 4.01
CA GLU A 60 8.07 4.08 3.40
C GLU A 60 6.71 4.01 2.71
N VAL A 61 5.85 5.02 2.93
CA VAL A 61 4.49 5.09 2.39
C VAL A 61 4.32 6.42 1.65
N HIS A 62 3.81 6.36 0.42
CA HIS A 62 3.48 7.53 -0.37
C HIS A 62 1.96 7.69 -0.43
N ASN A 63 1.44 8.67 0.29
CA ASN A 63 0.01 8.87 0.55
C ASN A 63 -0.68 9.76 -0.50
N PHE A 64 -0.40 9.59 -1.77
CA PHE A 64 -0.90 10.47 -2.84
C PHE A 64 -2.42 10.41 -3.07
N GLY A 65 -3.10 9.36 -2.66
CA GLY A 65 -4.54 9.15 -2.89
C GLY A 65 -5.36 8.98 -1.62
N THR A 66 -4.83 9.34 -0.45
CA THR A 66 -5.53 9.24 0.83
C THR A 66 -6.46 10.43 1.08
N PRO A 67 -7.44 10.32 2.03
CA PRO A 67 -8.20 11.47 2.49
C PRO A 67 -7.27 12.63 2.93
N GLY A 68 -7.58 13.83 2.48
CA GLY A 68 -6.75 15.02 2.72
C GLY A 68 -5.75 15.34 1.60
N THR A 69 -5.32 14.35 0.83
CA THR A 69 -4.45 14.57 -0.35
C THR A 69 -5.25 14.59 -1.65
N LEU A 70 -6.19 13.66 -1.79
CA LEU A 70 -7.03 13.51 -2.97
C LEU A 70 -8.52 13.59 -2.57
N ASP A 71 -9.30 14.46 -3.21
CA ASP A 71 -10.75 14.51 -3.04
C ASP A 71 -11.44 13.54 -4.04
N ALA A 72 -11.39 12.25 -3.75
CA ALA A 72 -12.12 11.21 -4.48
C ALA A 72 -13.41 10.82 -3.77
N ASP A 73 -14.36 10.21 -4.50
CA ASP A 73 -15.59 9.70 -3.90
C ASP A 73 -15.33 8.45 -3.03
N ARG A 74 -14.67 7.45 -3.60
CA ARG A 74 -14.49 6.14 -2.95
C ARG A 74 -13.03 5.70 -2.85
N LEU A 75 -12.25 5.95 -3.89
CA LEU A 75 -10.88 5.46 -3.99
C LEU A 75 -10.00 6.03 -2.89
N ILE A 76 -9.27 5.15 -2.20
CA ILE A 76 -8.13 5.46 -1.35
C ILE A 76 -6.96 4.70 -1.95
N VAL A 77 -5.89 5.41 -2.29
CA VAL A 77 -4.74 4.82 -2.98
C VAL A 77 -3.45 5.32 -2.35
N CYS A 78 -2.55 4.40 -2.08
CA CYS A 78 -1.19 4.70 -1.64
C CYS A 78 -0.24 3.63 -2.16
N GLU A 79 1.05 3.91 -2.09
CA GLU A 79 2.06 2.89 -2.35
C GLU A 79 2.99 2.74 -1.14
N VAL A 80 3.53 1.54 -0.99
CA VAL A 80 4.38 1.18 0.13
C VAL A 80 5.65 0.54 -0.39
N ILE A 81 6.79 0.98 0.14
CA ILE A 81 8.09 0.36 -0.11
C ILE A 81 8.61 -0.22 1.21
N THR A 82 8.84 -1.52 1.21
CA THR A 82 9.32 -2.28 2.35
C THR A 82 10.77 -2.67 2.11
N PRO A 83 11.71 -2.20 2.95
CA PRO A 83 13.11 -2.58 2.83
C PRO A 83 13.32 -4.08 2.97
N SER A 84 14.37 -4.58 2.34
CA SER A 84 14.82 -5.97 2.48
C SER A 84 14.78 -6.46 3.93
N SER A 85 14.19 -7.63 4.14
CA SER A 85 13.98 -8.30 5.44
C SER A 85 12.98 -7.62 6.37
N ASN A 86 12.35 -6.51 5.97
CA ASN A 86 11.33 -5.85 6.77
C ASN A 86 9.92 -6.39 6.47
N TRP A 87 9.02 -6.08 7.39
CA TRP A 87 7.63 -6.48 7.42
C TRP A 87 6.75 -5.25 7.29
N SER A 88 5.79 -5.26 6.39
CA SER A 88 4.77 -4.22 6.22
C SER A 88 3.37 -4.83 6.25
N SER A 89 2.33 -4.01 6.22
CA SER A 89 0.98 -4.47 6.57
C SER A 89 0.96 -5.28 7.87
N TYR A 90 1.82 -4.93 8.82
CA TYR A 90 2.00 -5.64 10.08
C TYR A 90 1.84 -4.67 11.25
N PRO A 91 1.17 -5.05 12.35
CA PRO A 91 0.48 -6.33 12.56
C PRO A 91 -0.63 -6.58 11.54
N PRO A 92 -1.07 -7.85 11.37
CA PRO A 92 -2.23 -8.16 10.54
C PRO A 92 -3.42 -7.34 10.98
N HIS A 93 -4.19 -6.83 10.03
CA HIS A 93 -5.33 -5.95 10.30
C HIS A 93 -6.44 -6.17 9.29
N LYS A 94 -7.62 -5.68 9.61
CA LYS A 94 -8.79 -5.73 8.74
C LYS A 94 -9.46 -4.35 8.64
N HIS A 95 -10.29 -4.21 7.63
CA HIS A 95 -11.21 -3.09 7.44
C HIS A 95 -12.39 -3.61 6.61
N ASP A 96 -13.14 -4.54 7.17
CA ASP A 96 -14.23 -5.24 6.51
C ASP A 96 -15.59 -5.08 7.22
N GLU A 97 -15.61 -4.32 8.31
CA GLU A 97 -16.81 -3.94 9.04
C GLU A 97 -16.94 -2.43 9.12
N HIS A 98 -18.17 -1.97 9.32
CA HIS A 98 -18.43 -0.57 9.63
C HIS A 98 -18.59 -0.37 11.13
N VAL A 99 -17.53 0.13 11.77
CA VAL A 99 -17.53 0.49 13.19
C VAL A 99 -17.24 1.97 13.32
N PRO A 100 -18.24 2.83 13.60
CA PRO A 100 -18.08 4.27 13.61
C PRO A 100 -16.88 4.74 14.45
N GLY A 101 -15.95 5.46 13.83
CA GLY A 101 -14.75 6.00 14.45
C GLY A 101 -13.61 4.99 14.68
N SER A 102 -13.79 3.72 14.35
CA SER A 102 -12.77 2.67 14.60
C SER A 102 -12.40 1.89 13.35
N GLU A 103 -13.36 1.54 12.50
CA GLU A 103 -13.11 0.75 11.30
C GLU A 103 -14.07 1.16 10.18
N THR A 104 -13.55 1.28 8.96
CA THR A 104 -14.34 1.49 7.75
C THR A 104 -14.32 0.24 6.89
N ARG A 105 -15.43 -0.04 6.22
CA ARG A 105 -15.53 -1.19 5.33
C ARG A 105 -14.95 -0.85 3.97
N LEU A 106 -13.82 -1.48 3.64
CA LEU A 106 -13.08 -1.31 2.39
C LEU A 106 -12.70 -2.67 1.81
N GLU A 107 -12.87 -2.83 0.51
CA GLU A 107 -12.18 -3.86 -0.25
C GLU A 107 -10.82 -3.32 -0.66
N GLU A 108 -9.80 -4.18 -0.76
CA GLU A 108 -8.45 -3.77 -1.09
C GLU A 108 -7.82 -4.63 -2.18
N ILE A 109 -6.99 -4.01 -3.00
CA ILE A 109 -6.15 -4.66 -4.00
C ILE A 109 -4.71 -4.31 -3.69
N TYR A 110 -3.84 -5.32 -3.62
CA TYR A 110 -2.39 -5.19 -3.63
C TYR A 110 -1.85 -5.54 -5.01
N TYR A 111 -1.11 -4.65 -5.63
CA TYR A 111 -0.28 -4.95 -6.80
C TYR A 111 1.18 -4.92 -6.36
N PHE A 112 1.93 -6.01 -6.59
CA PHE A 112 3.28 -6.18 -6.08
C PHE A 112 4.36 -5.95 -7.14
N GLU A 113 5.49 -5.38 -6.70
CA GLU A 113 6.77 -5.42 -7.40
C GLU A 113 7.89 -5.76 -6.40
N SER A 114 8.91 -6.45 -6.86
CA SER A 114 10.11 -6.71 -6.06
C SER A 114 11.36 -6.52 -6.91
N ALA A 115 12.39 -5.97 -6.30
CA ALA A 115 13.67 -5.70 -6.96
C ALA A 115 14.84 -5.98 -5.99
N PRO A 116 16.04 -6.25 -6.49
CA PRO A 116 17.23 -6.28 -5.65
C PRO A 116 17.38 -4.95 -4.90
N THR A 117 17.75 -5.02 -3.64
CA THR A 117 18.09 -3.83 -2.84
C THR A 117 19.15 -2.99 -3.54
N ALA A 118 19.07 -1.67 -3.45
CA ALA A 118 20.01 -0.76 -4.08
C ALA A 118 21.47 -1.12 -3.77
N GLY A 119 22.30 -1.26 -4.81
CA GLY A 119 23.69 -1.67 -4.71
C GLY A 119 23.91 -3.19 -4.59
N ALA A 120 22.85 -3.99 -4.47
CA ALA A 120 22.98 -5.45 -4.52
C ALA A 120 23.08 -5.95 -5.96
N THR A 121 23.95 -6.94 -6.17
CA THR A 121 24.04 -7.66 -7.46
C THR A 121 23.28 -8.97 -7.33
N ALA A 122 22.14 -9.05 -7.97
CA ALA A 122 21.40 -10.30 -8.08
C ALA A 122 22.14 -11.27 -9.03
N GLY A 123 22.18 -12.54 -8.67
CA GLY A 123 22.73 -13.57 -9.57
C GLY A 123 21.92 -13.72 -10.86
N GLU A 124 22.53 -14.29 -11.90
CA GLU A 124 21.84 -14.59 -13.16
C GLU A 124 20.61 -15.48 -12.90
N GLY A 125 19.48 -15.10 -13.48
CA GLY A 125 18.21 -15.81 -13.30
C GLY A 125 17.51 -15.55 -11.96
N ALA A 126 18.03 -14.67 -11.11
CA ALA A 126 17.36 -14.31 -9.86
C ALA A 126 15.94 -13.77 -10.12
N ARG A 127 14.99 -14.25 -9.33
CA ARG A 127 13.59 -13.83 -9.40
C ARG A 127 13.21 -13.19 -8.06
N PRO A 128 13.32 -11.85 -7.92
CA PRO A 128 12.95 -11.13 -6.71
C PRO A 128 11.53 -11.48 -6.24
N PHE A 129 11.34 -11.55 -4.93
CA PHE A 129 10.07 -11.93 -4.35
C PHE A 129 9.88 -11.34 -2.94
N GLY A 130 8.65 -11.35 -2.49
CA GLY A 130 8.24 -11.17 -1.11
C GLY A 130 7.27 -12.27 -0.70
N LEU A 131 6.74 -12.17 0.51
CA LEU A 131 5.68 -13.05 1.01
C LEU A 131 4.47 -12.19 1.39
N PHE A 132 3.28 -12.75 1.22
CA PHE A 132 2.03 -12.11 1.61
C PHE A 132 1.07 -13.12 2.21
N SER A 133 0.41 -12.73 3.30
CA SER A 133 -0.59 -13.55 3.98
C SER A 133 -1.90 -12.79 4.19
N ALA A 134 -3.01 -13.51 4.13
CA ALA A 134 -4.32 -13.05 4.57
C ALA A 134 -5.12 -14.26 5.07
N TYR A 135 -5.97 -14.03 6.07
CA TYR A 135 -6.79 -15.09 6.68
C TYR A 135 -8.16 -14.56 7.13
N SER A 136 -9.05 -15.50 7.39
CA SER A 136 -10.47 -15.24 7.67
C SER A 136 -10.73 -14.28 8.82
N SER A 137 -11.82 -13.54 8.69
CA SER A 137 -12.43 -12.72 9.75
C SER A 137 -13.89 -13.12 9.94
N PRO A 138 -14.63 -12.54 10.88
CA PRO A 138 -16.07 -12.73 10.96
C PRO A 138 -16.85 -12.35 9.70
N ALA A 139 -16.31 -11.50 8.83
CA ALA A 139 -16.93 -11.08 7.58
C ALA A 139 -16.90 -12.16 6.50
N GLY A 140 -15.93 -13.08 6.54
CA GLY A 140 -15.85 -14.17 5.56
C GLY A 140 -14.56 -14.99 5.62
N GLU A 141 -14.55 -16.06 4.84
CA GLU A 141 -13.41 -16.98 4.74
C GLU A 141 -12.48 -16.55 3.60
N ILE A 142 -11.21 -16.39 3.93
CA ILE A 142 -10.11 -16.15 2.98
C ILE A 142 -8.86 -16.82 3.54
N GLU A 143 -8.02 -17.36 2.66
CA GLU A 143 -6.72 -17.91 3.03
C GLU A 143 -5.73 -17.64 1.88
N ILE A 144 -4.71 -16.86 2.17
CA ILE A 144 -3.62 -16.55 1.25
C ILE A 144 -2.32 -16.67 2.00
N ASP A 145 -1.47 -17.62 1.59
CA ASP A 145 -0.08 -17.73 1.99
C ASP A 145 0.75 -17.87 0.72
N ALA A 146 1.28 -16.76 0.22
CA ALA A 146 1.83 -16.70 -1.11
C ALA A 146 3.21 -16.06 -1.16
N MET A 147 4.06 -16.61 -2.03
CA MET A 147 5.23 -15.91 -2.54
C MET A 147 4.77 -14.97 -3.66
N VAL A 148 4.96 -13.68 -3.47
CA VAL A 148 4.55 -12.63 -4.42
C VAL A 148 5.74 -12.06 -5.18
N ARG A 149 5.54 -11.72 -6.45
CA ARG A 149 6.55 -11.18 -7.38
C ARG A 149 6.00 -9.99 -8.15
N THR A 150 6.87 -9.34 -8.89
CA THR A 150 6.48 -8.26 -9.80
C THR A 150 5.39 -8.74 -10.76
N GLY A 151 4.24 -8.07 -10.73
CA GLY A 151 3.06 -8.34 -11.53
C GLY A 151 1.97 -9.13 -10.81
N ASP A 152 2.24 -9.68 -9.64
CA ASP A 152 1.21 -10.38 -8.86
C ASP A 152 0.24 -9.41 -8.20
N ILE A 153 -0.99 -9.87 -8.03
CA ILE A 153 -2.09 -9.11 -7.41
C ILE A 153 -2.74 -9.99 -6.34
N ALA A 154 -2.97 -9.41 -5.15
CA ALA A 154 -3.84 -10.00 -4.15
C ALA A 154 -5.15 -9.19 -4.06
N LEU A 155 -6.27 -9.90 -3.99
CA LEU A 155 -7.60 -9.31 -3.81
C LEU A 155 -8.08 -9.62 -2.40
N ILE A 156 -8.39 -8.57 -1.64
CA ILE A 156 -8.83 -8.66 -0.25
C ILE A 156 -10.23 -8.07 -0.14
N PRO A 157 -11.26 -8.87 -0.36
CA PRO A 157 -12.65 -8.42 -0.20
C PRO A 157 -13.06 -8.28 1.26
N TYR A 158 -12.39 -9.00 2.15
CA TYR A 158 -12.54 -9.03 3.61
C TYR A 158 -11.39 -9.83 4.22
N GLY A 159 -11.35 -9.90 5.54
CA GLY A 159 -10.37 -10.72 6.27
C GLY A 159 -9.19 -9.92 6.81
N TYR A 160 -8.52 -10.52 7.78
CA TYR A 160 -7.24 -10.01 8.25
C TYR A 160 -6.20 -10.22 7.15
N HIS A 161 -5.44 -9.17 6.86
CA HIS A 161 -4.41 -9.22 5.85
C HIS A 161 -3.10 -8.56 6.32
N GLY A 162 -2.02 -9.01 5.72
CA GLY A 162 -0.66 -8.82 6.22
C GLY A 162 -0.20 -10.03 7.07
N PRO A 163 1.10 -10.20 7.18
CA PRO A 163 2.15 -9.31 6.69
C PRO A 163 2.35 -9.35 5.18
N ALA A 164 2.96 -8.26 4.66
CA ALA A 164 3.69 -8.24 3.42
C ALA A 164 5.18 -8.14 3.76
N VAL A 165 5.97 -9.13 3.36
CA VAL A 165 7.35 -9.30 3.82
C VAL A 165 8.31 -9.22 2.66
N ALA A 166 9.32 -8.36 2.75
CA ALA A 166 10.41 -8.30 1.79
C ALA A 166 11.44 -9.42 2.05
N ALA A 167 11.74 -10.23 1.05
CA ALA A 167 12.75 -11.27 1.20
C ALA A 167 14.16 -10.65 1.38
N PRO A 168 15.08 -11.32 2.09
CA PRO A 168 16.44 -10.83 2.24
C PRO A 168 17.12 -10.58 0.87
N GLY A 169 17.72 -9.40 0.71
CA GLY A 169 18.36 -8.97 -0.53
C GLY A 169 17.43 -8.34 -1.56
N TYR A 170 16.12 -8.30 -1.31
CA TYR A 170 15.12 -7.69 -2.19
C TYR A 170 14.26 -6.70 -1.42
N ASP A 171 13.97 -5.55 -2.03
CA ASP A 171 12.93 -4.65 -1.55
C ASP A 171 11.58 -5.03 -2.15
N LEU A 172 10.50 -4.83 -1.40
CA LEU A 172 9.15 -5.11 -1.83
C LEU A 172 8.34 -3.81 -1.93
N TYR A 173 7.73 -3.60 -3.08
CA TYR A 173 6.77 -2.55 -3.33
C TYR A 173 5.38 -3.14 -3.47
N TYR A 174 4.38 -2.43 -3.00
CA TYR A 174 3.01 -2.67 -3.41
C TYR A 174 2.21 -1.37 -3.53
N LEU A 175 1.34 -1.36 -4.54
CA LEU A 175 0.30 -0.34 -4.71
C LEU A 175 -0.96 -0.86 -4.02
N ASN A 176 -1.44 -0.13 -3.02
CA ASN A 176 -2.73 -0.36 -2.40
C ASN A 176 -3.82 0.44 -3.09
N VAL A 177 -4.88 -0.22 -3.47
CA VAL A 177 -6.09 0.40 -4.00
C VAL A 177 -7.26 -0.08 -3.17
N MET A 178 -7.89 0.84 -2.47
CA MET A 178 -9.02 0.56 -1.58
C MET A 178 -10.26 1.34 -2.01
N ALA A 179 -11.41 0.74 -1.82
CA ALA A 179 -12.70 1.42 -1.93
C ALA A 179 -13.76 0.66 -1.12
N GLY A 180 -14.72 1.37 -0.60
CA GLY A 180 -15.78 0.74 0.18
C GLY A 180 -17.14 1.40 0.02
N PRO A 181 -18.20 0.71 0.49
CA PRO A 181 -19.57 1.18 0.39
C PRO A 181 -19.94 2.23 1.44
N ASP A 182 -19.13 2.41 2.47
CA ASP A 182 -19.46 3.30 3.58
C ASP A 182 -19.59 4.76 3.11
N PRO A 183 -20.45 5.55 3.73
CA PRO A 183 -20.69 6.93 3.32
C PRO A 183 -19.46 7.82 3.54
N GLU A 184 -18.66 7.50 4.52
CA GLU A 184 -17.42 8.20 4.84
C GLU A 184 -16.24 7.54 4.13
N ARG A 185 -15.49 8.35 3.37
CA ARG A 185 -14.22 7.94 2.78
C ARG A 185 -13.13 8.10 3.82
N ALA A 186 -12.93 7.07 4.65
CA ALA A 186 -11.92 7.04 5.69
C ALA A 186 -11.13 5.73 5.62
N TRP A 187 -9.88 5.76 6.05
CA TRP A 187 -9.03 4.58 6.17
C TRP A 187 -8.79 4.27 7.64
N LEU A 188 -9.77 3.60 8.24
CA LEU A 188 -9.74 3.14 9.62
C LEU A 188 -9.62 1.61 9.63
N ILE A 189 -8.72 1.09 10.43
CA ILE A 189 -8.36 -0.33 10.47
C ILE A 189 -8.45 -0.87 11.89
N SER A 190 -8.75 -2.16 12.01
CA SER A 190 -8.68 -2.92 13.27
C SER A 190 -7.56 -3.94 13.19
N ASP A 191 -6.56 -3.83 14.06
CA ASP A 191 -5.51 -4.84 14.18
C ASP A 191 -6.09 -6.15 14.72
N ASP A 192 -5.54 -7.29 14.30
CA ASP A 192 -5.83 -8.58 14.94
C ASP A 192 -5.43 -8.50 16.41
N PRO A 193 -6.39 -8.72 17.35
CA PRO A 193 -6.10 -8.64 18.77
C PRO A 193 -4.97 -9.56 19.24
N ALA A 194 -4.75 -10.68 18.56
CA ALA A 194 -3.66 -11.60 18.88
C ALA A 194 -2.27 -11.00 18.59
N HIS A 195 -2.19 -10.03 17.68
CA HIS A 195 -0.95 -9.44 17.19
C HIS A 195 -0.82 -7.94 17.43
N ALA A 196 -1.86 -7.27 17.91
CA ALA A 196 -1.90 -5.80 18.12
C ALA A 196 -0.77 -5.29 19.04
N TRP A 197 -0.32 -6.09 19.99
CA TRP A 197 0.80 -5.79 20.88
C TRP A 197 2.10 -5.44 20.14
N ALA A 198 2.28 -5.95 18.92
CA ALA A 198 3.48 -5.65 18.13
C ALA A 198 3.60 -4.16 17.77
N ARG A 199 2.47 -3.46 17.60
CA ARG A 199 2.45 -2.02 17.35
C ARG A 199 2.94 -1.20 18.54
N GLU A 200 2.79 -1.72 19.75
CA GLU A 200 3.22 -1.06 20.99
C GLU A 200 4.75 -0.99 21.12
N SER A 201 5.49 -1.83 20.39
CA SER A 201 6.95 -1.81 20.40
C SER A 201 7.55 -0.68 19.56
N TRP A 202 6.85 -0.22 18.50
CA TRP A 202 7.37 0.71 17.51
C TRP A 202 7.99 2.01 18.06
N PRO A 203 7.38 2.70 19.03
CA PRO A 203 7.97 3.93 19.57
C PRO A 203 9.34 3.71 20.23
N ARG A 204 9.63 2.50 20.68
CA ARG A 204 10.90 2.14 21.33
C ARG A 204 11.96 1.66 20.35
N GLU A 205 11.54 1.08 19.24
CA GLU A 205 12.46 0.54 18.24
C GLU A 205 12.97 1.60 17.27
N GLY A 206 12.17 2.65 17.04
CA GLY A 206 12.47 3.69 16.05
C GLY A 206 12.35 3.19 14.60
N ILE A 207 12.45 4.11 13.67
CA ILE A 207 12.40 3.82 12.23
C ILE A 207 13.73 3.18 11.79
N ASP A 208 13.65 2.20 10.89
CA ASP A 208 14.82 1.59 10.25
C ASP A 208 15.70 2.67 9.59
N PRO A 209 16.99 2.75 9.93
CA PRO A 209 17.88 3.80 9.43
C PRO A 209 18.16 3.75 7.93
N ARG A 210 17.75 2.69 7.22
CA ARG A 210 17.82 2.62 5.76
C ARG A 210 16.74 3.48 5.09
N LEU A 211 15.69 3.83 5.82
CA LEU A 211 14.60 4.67 5.32
C LEU A 211 14.94 6.17 5.45
N PRO A 212 14.51 7.01 4.52
CA PRO A 212 13.76 6.66 3.32
C PRO A 212 14.63 5.99 2.26
N LEU A 213 14.04 5.10 1.46
CA LEU A 213 14.70 4.41 0.34
C LEU A 213 14.73 5.28 -0.91
N THR A 214 13.71 6.10 -1.11
CA THR A 214 13.58 6.93 -2.31
C THR A 214 14.36 8.24 -2.17
N ASP A 215 14.84 8.78 -3.31
CA ASP A 215 15.59 10.04 -3.32
C ASP A 215 14.77 11.23 -2.84
N GLU A 216 13.48 11.25 -3.14
CA GLU A 216 12.57 12.29 -2.66
C GLU A 216 12.33 12.20 -1.15
N GLY A 217 12.34 11.01 -0.59
CA GLY A 217 12.30 10.80 0.84
C GLY A 217 13.58 11.25 1.55
N ARG A 218 14.75 11.15 0.90
CA ARG A 218 16.05 11.58 1.44
C ARG A 218 16.26 13.09 1.42
N ASN A 219 15.55 13.80 0.57
CA ASN A 219 15.67 15.25 0.39
C ASN A 219 14.68 16.07 1.23
N ARG A 220 13.90 15.42 2.07
CA ARG A 220 12.94 16.02 3.02
C ARG A 220 13.41 15.81 4.45
#